data_c46538c871d82938f2122320fc7ad53d
#
_entry.id   c46538c871d82938f2122320fc7ad53d
#
_cell.length_a   1.000
_cell.length_b   1.000
_cell.length_c   1.000
_cell.angle_alpha   90.00
_cell.angle_beta   90.00
_cell.angle_gamma   90.00
#
_symmetry.space_group_name_H-M   'P 1'
#
loop_
_entity.id
_entity.type
_entity.pdbx_description
1 polymer ?
#
loop_
_entity_poly.entity_id
_entity_poly.type
_entity_poly.pdbx_seq_one_letter_code
_entity_poly.pdbx_strand_id
1 'polypeptide(L)'
;MSGHSKWATIKHKKAATDAKRGKIFTKIIRELTIAARVGGADPNTNPRLRTAILAAKGENMPNDNIERAILRGTGQLEGETLDEVMFEGYGPGGVGVLVQVVTSNRNRIVSEIRHMFSKNGGNMAENGAVGWMFHRKGDIVVPKEAATEDKILGIVLDAGAEDLRDDGSAWEVTTPPEAMEKVRDALTAAGITPASAEVAFVPQNYVKLSGPQAQQMLRMVETLEDHDDVQHVYANFDIDEKEIQAAVAG
;
A
#
# COMPACT_ATOMS: atom_id res chain seq x y z
N MET A 1 -3.16 14.87 -7.00
CA MET A 1 -2.29 14.45 -5.86
C MET A 1 -2.92 13.21 -5.24
N SER A 2 -2.13 12.17 -4.99
CA SER A 2 -2.65 10.96 -4.34
C SER A 2 -2.86 11.23 -2.85
N GLY A 3 -4.09 11.40 -2.42
CA GLY A 3 -4.41 11.56 -0.99
C GLY A 3 -4.01 10.34 -0.17
N HIS A 4 -3.91 9.19 -0.81
CA HIS A 4 -3.50 7.94 -0.17
C HIS A 4 -1.99 7.94 0.16
N SER A 5 -1.11 8.41 -0.74
CA SER A 5 0.32 8.53 -0.47
C SER A 5 0.61 9.52 0.66
N LYS A 6 -0.09 10.67 0.69
CA LYS A 6 -0.04 11.63 1.82
C LYS A 6 -0.47 10.98 3.15
N TRP A 7 -1.61 10.28 3.13
CA TRP A 7 -2.11 9.57 4.30
C TRP A 7 -1.11 8.57 4.84
N ALA A 8 -0.55 7.71 3.97
CA ALA A 8 0.44 6.71 4.33
C ALA A 8 1.69 7.36 4.96
N THR A 9 2.23 8.42 4.35
CA THR A 9 3.42 9.13 4.84
C THR A 9 3.18 9.76 6.21
N ILE A 10 2.03 10.41 6.42
CA ILE A 10 1.70 11.07 7.69
C ILE A 10 1.44 10.04 8.80
N LYS A 11 0.73 8.94 8.47
CA LYS A 11 0.41 7.87 9.42
C LYS A 11 1.67 7.12 9.89
N HIS A 12 2.61 6.85 8.97
CA HIS A 12 3.88 6.19 9.33
C HIS A 12 4.73 6.98 10.34
N LYS A 13 4.72 8.29 10.27
CA LYS A 13 5.43 9.15 11.24
C LYS A 13 4.90 9.01 12.68
N LYS A 14 3.64 8.56 12.87
CA LYS A 14 2.99 8.45 14.21
C LYS A 14 2.98 7.02 14.78
N ALA A 15 3.36 5.99 14.02
CA ALA A 15 3.14 4.59 14.38
C ALA A 15 4.32 3.94 15.12
N ALA A 16 4.41 4.14 16.42
CA ALA A 16 5.33 3.39 17.28
C ALA A 16 4.63 2.89 18.55
N THR A 17 3.94 1.75 18.46
CA THR A 17 3.47 1.01 19.64
C THR A 17 3.49 -0.50 19.39
N ASP A 18 3.80 -1.31 20.39
CA ASP A 18 3.96 -2.78 20.31
C ASP A 18 2.72 -3.51 19.77
N ALA A 19 1.52 -3.02 20.02
CA ALA A 19 0.28 -3.57 19.47
C ALA A 19 0.18 -3.43 17.93
N LYS A 20 0.70 -2.34 17.38
CA LYS A 20 0.77 -2.14 15.92
C LYS A 20 1.81 -3.05 15.27
N ARG A 21 2.90 -3.37 15.99
CA ARG A 21 3.95 -4.27 15.51
C ARG A 21 3.43 -5.68 15.25
N GLY A 22 2.56 -6.22 16.12
CA GLY A 22 1.93 -7.53 15.93
C GLY A 22 1.08 -7.58 14.65
N LYS A 23 0.28 -6.54 14.38
CA LYS A 23 -0.51 -6.43 13.15
C LYS A 23 0.36 -6.35 11.90
N ILE A 24 1.42 -5.53 11.93
CA ILE A 24 2.37 -5.41 10.82
C ILE A 24 3.00 -6.77 10.52
N PHE A 25 3.44 -7.50 11.54
CA PHE A 25 4.02 -8.84 11.35
C PHE A 25 3.02 -9.82 10.74
N THR A 26 1.76 -9.80 11.16
CA THR A 26 0.71 -10.66 10.60
C THR A 26 0.52 -10.38 9.11
N LYS A 27 0.44 -9.12 8.71
CA LYS A 27 0.31 -8.72 7.29
C LYS A 27 1.51 -9.16 6.46
N ILE A 28 2.73 -8.90 6.95
CA ILE A 28 3.95 -9.30 6.25
C ILE A 28 4.04 -10.82 6.10
N ILE A 29 3.69 -11.60 7.12
CA ILE A 29 3.67 -13.07 7.05
C ILE A 29 2.69 -13.54 5.97
N ARG A 30 1.51 -12.95 5.88
CA ARG A 30 0.53 -13.28 4.83
C ARG A 30 1.05 -12.92 3.44
N GLU A 31 1.66 -11.73 3.29
CA GLU A 31 2.25 -11.30 2.02
C GLU A 31 3.40 -12.24 1.58
N LEU A 32 4.31 -12.60 2.48
CA LEU A 32 5.37 -13.59 2.22
C LEU A 32 4.80 -14.93 1.76
N THR A 33 3.75 -15.41 2.44
CA THR A 33 3.10 -16.70 2.14
C THR A 33 2.44 -16.67 0.75
N ILE A 34 1.70 -15.62 0.41
CA ILE A 34 1.06 -15.48 -0.90
C ILE A 34 2.10 -15.27 -2.00
N ALA A 35 3.12 -14.44 -1.78
CA ALA A 35 4.17 -14.19 -2.75
C ALA A 35 4.92 -15.48 -3.08
N ALA A 36 5.27 -16.29 -2.06
CA ALA A 36 5.92 -17.59 -2.25
C ALA A 36 5.02 -18.59 -2.97
N ARG A 37 3.69 -18.59 -2.68
CA ARG A 37 2.74 -19.48 -3.35
C ARG A 37 2.59 -19.19 -4.83
N VAL A 38 2.55 -17.90 -5.21
CA VAL A 38 2.30 -17.47 -6.60
C VAL A 38 3.56 -17.52 -7.45
N GLY A 39 4.70 -17.10 -6.89
CA GLY A 39 5.94 -16.90 -7.65
C GLY A 39 7.10 -17.83 -7.25
N GLY A 40 6.88 -18.75 -6.30
CA GLY A 40 7.93 -19.66 -5.80
C GLY A 40 8.79 -19.05 -4.68
N ALA A 41 9.63 -19.90 -4.08
CA ALA A 41 10.44 -19.57 -2.89
C ALA A 41 11.71 -18.76 -3.17
N ASP A 42 12.14 -18.65 -4.43
CA ASP A 42 13.39 -17.96 -4.77
C ASP A 42 13.17 -16.46 -4.97
N PRO A 43 13.70 -15.59 -4.08
CA PRO A 43 13.56 -14.16 -4.23
C PRO A 43 14.28 -13.57 -5.45
N ASN A 44 15.23 -14.29 -6.07
CA ASN A 44 15.90 -13.82 -7.28
C ASN A 44 14.97 -13.86 -8.50
N THR A 45 14.06 -14.83 -8.54
CA THR A 45 13.08 -15.00 -9.62
C THR A 45 11.69 -14.49 -9.26
N ASN A 46 11.45 -14.14 -7.98
CA ASN A 46 10.17 -13.65 -7.47
C ASN A 46 10.30 -12.23 -6.88
N PRO A 47 10.10 -11.17 -7.68
CA PRO A 47 10.21 -9.78 -7.22
C PRO A 47 9.27 -9.44 -6.07
N ARG A 48 8.02 -9.97 -6.08
CA ARG A 48 7.03 -9.77 -5.00
C ARG A 48 7.56 -10.33 -3.67
N LEU A 49 8.12 -11.54 -3.69
CA LEU A 49 8.72 -12.15 -2.51
C LEU A 49 9.94 -11.36 -2.02
N ARG A 50 10.77 -10.90 -2.93
CA ARG A 50 11.95 -10.07 -2.60
C ARG A 50 11.53 -8.80 -1.86
N THR A 51 10.51 -8.08 -2.37
CA THR A 51 9.97 -6.89 -1.72
C THR A 51 9.39 -7.20 -0.33
N ALA A 52 8.63 -8.30 -0.20
CA ALA A 52 8.08 -8.73 1.08
C ALA A 52 9.17 -9.10 2.11
N ILE A 53 10.27 -9.74 1.68
CA ILE A 53 11.43 -10.02 2.53
C ILE A 53 12.12 -8.73 2.97
N LEU A 54 12.27 -7.73 2.09
CA LEU A 54 12.84 -6.43 2.45
C LEU A 54 11.98 -5.71 3.48
N ALA A 55 10.66 -5.70 3.30
CA ALA A 55 9.71 -5.14 4.28
C ALA A 55 9.81 -5.86 5.64
N ALA A 56 9.87 -7.19 5.64
CA ALA A 56 10.04 -7.98 6.87
C ALA A 56 11.33 -7.64 7.62
N LYS A 57 12.45 -7.49 6.90
CA LYS A 57 13.74 -7.09 7.47
C LYS A 57 13.71 -5.64 7.98
N GLY A 58 13.03 -4.73 7.28
CA GLY A 58 12.85 -3.35 7.72
C GLY A 58 12.11 -3.25 9.06
N GLU A 59 11.15 -4.15 9.30
CA GLU A 59 10.41 -4.26 10.56
C GLU A 59 11.13 -5.13 11.61
N ASN A 60 12.37 -5.54 11.37
CA ASN A 60 13.16 -6.42 12.24
C ASN A 60 12.48 -7.76 12.55
N MET A 61 11.79 -8.34 11.55
CA MET A 61 11.19 -9.67 11.71
C MET A 61 12.28 -10.76 11.79
N PRO A 62 12.20 -11.70 12.75
CA PRO A 62 13.14 -12.82 12.81
C PRO A 62 13.16 -13.65 11.54
N ASN A 63 14.35 -14.06 11.09
CA ASN A 63 14.51 -14.85 9.87
C ASN A 63 13.68 -16.15 9.89
N ASP A 64 13.58 -16.83 11.03
CA ASP A 64 12.76 -18.03 11.18
C ASP A 64 11.28 -17.79 10.81
N ASN A 65 10.73 -16.60 11.10
CA ASN A 65 9.36 -16.26 10.74
C ASN A 65 9.22 -16.07 9.22
N ILE A 66 10.22 -15.45 8.58
CA ILE A 66 10.28 -15.25 7.13
C ILE A 66 10.33 -16.62 6.43
N GLU A 67 11.27 -17.49 6.85
CA GLU A 67 11.43 -18.83 6.28
C GLU A 67 10.17 -19.69 6.44
N ARG A 68 9.56 -19.70 7.63
CA ARG A 68 8.31 -20.42 7.88
C ARG A 68 7.16 -19.93 7.00
N ALA A 69 7.05 -18.63 6.76
CA ALA A 69 6.03 -18.06 5.89
C ALA A 69 6.23 -18.52 4.43
N ILE A 70 7.47 -18.53 3.94
CA ILE A 70 7.83 -19.03 2.61
C ILE A 70 7.51 -20.53 2.48
N LEU A 71 7.91 -21.34 3.45
CA LEU A 71 7.66 -22.79 3.48
C LEU A 71 6.15 -23.11 3.48
N ARG A 72 5.33 -22.32 4.21
CA ARG A 72 3.85 -22.44 4.16
C ARG A 72 3.34 -22.10 2.76
N GLY A 73 3.82 -21.04 2.16
CA GLY A 73 3.40 -20.60 0.82
C GLY A 73 3.70 -21.66 -0.24
N THR A 74 4.82 -22.36 -0.15
CA THR A 74 5.22 -23.43 -1.08
C THR A 74 4.66 -24.81 -0.72
N GLY A 75 3.85 -24.93 0.35
CA GLY A 75 3.26 -26.20 0.78
C GLY A 75 4.24 -27.17 1.48
N GLN A 76 5.43 -26.72 1.83
CA GLN A 76 6.44 -27.53 2.55
C GLN A 76 6.20 -27.54 4.07
N LEU A 77 5.38 -26.64 4.57
CA LEU A 77 4.96 -26.59 5.95
C LEU A 77 3.42 -26.46 6.01
N GLU A 78 2.78 -27.23 6.90
CA GLU A 78 1.34 -27.14 7.12
C GLU A 78 0.93 -25.74 7.59
N GLY A 79 -0.22 -25.27 7.11
CA GLY A 79 -0.77 -23.98 7.45
C GLY A 79 -2.12 -23.74 6.81
N GLU A 80 -2.75 -22.62 7.15
CA GLU A 80 -4.01 -22.20 6.54
C GLU A 80 -3.82 -21.89 5.05
N THR A 81 -4.80 -22.32 4.23
CA THR A 81 -4.85 -21.88 2.84
C THR A 81 -5.31 -20.43 2.80
N LEU A 82 -4.47 -19.56 2.29
CA LEU A 82 -4.76 -18.12 2.16
C LEU A 82 -5.26 -17.82 0.75
N ASP A 83 -6.33 -17.06 0.63
CA ASP A 83 -6.85 -16.53 -0.63
C ASP A 83 -6.56 -15.04 -0.73
N GLU A 84 -6.11 -14.59 -1.89
CA GLU A 84 -6.02 -13.17 -2.22
C GLU A 84 -7.30 -12.74 -2.94
N VAL A 85 -7.94 -11.69 -2.43
CA VAL A 85 -9.21 -11.17 -2.94
C VAL A 85 -9.12 -9.65 -3.04
N MET A 86 -9.64 -9.09 -4.14
CA MET A 86 -9.83 -7.64 -4.29
C MET A 86 -11.29 -7.31 -4.09
N PHE A 87 -11.60 -6.38 -3.19
CA PHE A 87 -12.92 -5.79 -3.03
C PHE A 87 -12.93 -4.38 -3.59
N GLU A 88 -14.08 -4.02 -4.15
CA GLU A 88 -14.33 -2.73 -4.76
C GLU A 88 -15.49 -2.03 -4.08
N GLY A 89 -15.44 -0.70 -4.01
CA GLY A 89 -16.54 0.06 -3.44
C GLY A 89 -16.37 1.56 -3.60
N TYR A 90 -17.35 2.26 -3.10
CA TYR A 90 -17.37 3.72 -3.07
C TYR A 90 -17.35 4.20 -1.63
N GLY A 91 -16.45 5.12 -1.35
CA GLY A 91 -16.38 5.86 -0.09
C GLY A 91 -17.17 7.17 -0.14
N PRO A 92 -17.13 7.95 0.95
CA PRO A 92 -17.72 9.28 1.02
C PRO A 92 -17.33 10.15 -0.18
N GLY A 93 -18.29 10.94 -0.69
CA GLY A 93 -18.07 11.81 -1.84
C GLY A 93 -17.90 11.11 -3.19
N GLY A 94 -18.17 9.80 -3.28
CA GLY A 94 -18.04 9.02 -4.51
C GLY A 94 -16.61 8.59 -4.82
N VAL A 95 -15.73 8.59 -3.83
CA VAL A 95 -14.36 8.10 -3.94
C VAL A 95 -14.36 6.61 -4.28
N GLY A 96 -13.66 6.23 -5.34
CA GLY A 96 -13.40 4.81 -5.64
C GLY A 96 -12.40 4.22 -4.66
N VAL A 97 -12.68 3.03 -4.16
CA VAL A 97 -11.84 2.32 -3.18
C VAL A 97 -11.62 0.89 -3.61
N LEU A 98 -10.34 0.48 -3.67
CA LEU A 98 -9.92 -0.91 -3.81
C LEU A 98 -9.36 -1.40 -2.48
N VAL A 99 -9.76 -2.60 -2.06
CA VAL A 99 -9.28 -3.22 -0.82
C VAL A 99 -8.68 -4.58 -1.15
N GLN A 100 -7.36 -4.68 -1.07
CA GLN A 100 -6.64 -5.93 -1.25
C GLN A 100 -6.59 -6.70 0.06
N VAL A 101 -7.06 -7.92 0.03
CA VAL A 101 -7.24 -8.77 1.21
C VAL A 101 -6.54 -10.09 1.01
N VAL A 102 -5.89 -10.59 2.06
CA VAL A 102 -5.39 -11.96 2.15
C VAL A 102 -6.03 -12.64 3.36
N THR A 103 -6.86 -13.64 3.10
CA THR A 103 -7.70 -14.27 4.13
C THR A 103 -7.73 -15.78 4.00
N SER A 104 -7.95 -16.48 5.11
CA SER A 104 -8.30 -17.92 5.13
C SER A 104 -9.81 -18.16 5.12
N ASN A 105 -10.64 -17.10 5.21
CA ASN A 105 -12.10 -17.22 5.26
C ASN A 105 -12.80 -16.13 4.44
N ARG A 106 -13.09 -16.46 3.17
CA ARG A 106 -13.74 -15.52 2.22
C ARG A 106 -15.13 -15.07 2.69
N ASN A 107 -15.94 -15.96 3.28
CA ASN A 107 -17.30 -15.61 3.69
C ASN A 107 -17.31 -14.60 4.85
N ARG A 108 -16.41 -14.79 5.81
CA ARG A 108 -16.24 -13.87 6.92
C ARG A 108 -15.83 -12.48 6.43
N ILE A 109 -14.77 -12.41 5.64
CA ILE A 109 -14.18 -11.13 5.22
C ILE A 109 -15.13 -10.32 4.33
N VAL A 110 -15.93 -10.94 3.46
CA VAL A 110 -16.95 -10.22 2.66
C VAL A 110 -17.91 -9.45 3.56
N SER A 111 -18.38 -10.07 4.63
CA SER A 111 -19.33 -9.45 5.57
C SER A 111 -18.67 -8.32 6.36
N GLU A 112 -17.44 -8.52 6.79
CA GLU A 112 -16.67 -7.53 7.55
C GLU A 112 -16.34 -6.29 6.71
N ILE A 113 -15.84 -6.47 5.48
CA ILE A 113 -15.55 -5.37 4.55
C ILE A 113 -16.82 -4.60 4.21
N ARG A 114 -17.95 -5.29 3.91
CA ARG A 114 -19.23 -4.62 3.65
C ARG A 114 -19.68 -3.79 4.83
N HIS A 115 -19.54 -4.33 6.05
CA HIS A 115 -19.88 -3.57 7.28
C HIS A 115 -19.01 -2.33 7.45
N MET A 116 -17.67 -2.44 7.22
CA MET A 116 -16.75 -1.30 7.33
C MET A 116 -17.10 -0.19 6.33
N PHE A 117 -17.40 -0.54 5.06
CA PHE A 117 -17.88 0.43 4.08
C PHE A 117 -19.13 1.15 4.57
N SER A 118 -20.17 0.39 4.92
CA SER A 118 -21.48 0.94 5.31
C SER A 118 -21.39 1.81 6.57
N LYS A 119 -20.62 1.37 7.58
CA LYS A 119 -20.43 2.11 8.83
C LYS A 119 -19.75 3.47 8.63
N ASN A 120 -18.92 3.59 7.60
CA ASN A 120 -18.17 4.81 7.30
C ASN A 120 -18.77 5.60 6.11
N GLY A 121 -20.05 5.39 5.79
CA GLY A 121 -20.76 6.19 4.79
C GLY A 121 -20.43 5.86 3.34
N GLY A 122 -19.86 4.69 3.10
CA GLY A 122 -19.61 4.12 1.79
C GLY A 122 -20.48 2.89 1.51
N ASN A 123 -20.23 2.24 0.39
CA ASN A 123 -20.84 0.99 0.01
C ASN A 123 -19.88 0.09 -0.77
N MET A 124 -19.86 -1.19 -0.44
CA MET A 124 -19.16 -2.20 -1.24
C MET A 124 -19.92 -2.42 -2.55
N ALA A 125 -19.21 -2.45 -3.66
CA ALA A 125 -19.75 -2.64 -5.01
C ALA A 125 -19.36 -4.02 -5.58
N GLU A 126 -19.85 -4.30 -6.78
CA GLU A 126 -19.46 -5.49 -7.53
C GLU A 126 -18.07 -5.29 -8.17
N ASN A 127 -17.41 -6.40 -8.48
CA ASN A 127 -16.11 -6.37 -9.15
C ASN A 127 -16.22 -5.65 -10.52
N GLY A 128 -15.26 -4.77 -10.81
CA GLY A 128 -15.24 -3.94 -12.00
C GLY A 128 -15.92 -2.58 -11.85
N ALA A 129 -16.51 -2.28 -10.69
CA ALA A 129 -17.18 -0.99 -10.46
C ALA A 129 -16.22 0.19 -10.41
N VAL A 130 -15.04 0.01 -9.80
CA VAL A 130 -14.02 1.07 -9.64
C VAL A 130 -12.63 0.65 -10.10
N GLY A 131 -12.36 -0.65 -10.30
CA GLY A 131 -11.03 -1.17 -10.65
C GLY A 131 -10.44 -0.55 -11.90
N TRP A 132 -11.26 -0.19 -12.87
CA TRP A 132 -10.85 0.50 -14.11
C TRP A 132 -10.26 1.90 -13.88
N MET A 133 -10.53 2.53 -12.74
CA MET A 133 -10.00 3.84 -12.38
C MET A 133 -8.52 3.79 -11.95
N PHE A 134 -8.00 2.59 -11.69
CA PHE A 134 -6.68 2.38 -11.12
C PHE A 134 -5.78 1.59 -12.08
N HIS A 135 -4.53 1.99 -12.14
CA HIS A 135 -3.50 1.27 -12.90
C HIS A 135 -2.43 0.73 -11.98
N ARG A 136 -2.01 -0.49 -12.25
CA ARG A 136 -0.88 -1.08 -11.54
C ARG A 136 0.41 -0.40 -12.00
N LYS A 137 1.08 0.30 -11.09
CA LYS A 137 2.31 1.09 -11.31
C LYS A 137 3.31 0.82 -10.19
N GLY A 138 4.59 1.07 -10.46
CA GLY A 138 5.55 1.30 -9.40
C GLY A 138 5.32 2.69 -8.82
N ASP A 139 5.18 2.76 -7.51
CA ASP A 139 5.01 3.98 -6.73
C ASP A 139 6.19 4.12 -5.76
N ILE A 140 6.96 5.20 -5.91
CA ILE A 140 8.14 5.48 -5.09
C ILE A 140 7.97 6.85 -4.46
N VAL A 141 7.98 6.90 -3.13
CA VAL A 141 7.85 8.13 -2.36
C VAL A 141 9.22 8.56 -1.85
N VAL A 142 9.64 9.76 -2.21
CA VAL A 142 10.92 10.35 -1.78
C VAL A 142 10.64 11.59 -0.93
N PRO A 143 11.10 11.65 0.34
CA PRO A 143 10.94 12.84 1.17
C PRO A 143 11.60 14.06 0.52
N LYS A 144 10.94 15.22 0.58
CA LYS A 144 11.46 16.46 -0.03
C LYS A 144 12.81 16.90 0.52
N GLU A 145 13.04 16.63 1.81
CA GLU A 145 14.32 16.90 2.46
C GLU A 145 15.49 16.06 1.91
N ALA A 146 15.22 14.96 1.21
CA ALA A 146 16.24 14.06 0.67
C ALA A 146 16.90 14.61 -0.61
N ALA A 147 16.15 15.31 -1.46
CA ALA A 147 16.69 15.92 -2.68
C ALA A 147 15.74 16.96 -3.31
N THR A 148 16.29 17.81 -4.18
CA THR A 148 15.52 18.75 -5.00
C THR A 148 14.87 18.05 -6.18
N GLU A 149 13.81 18.67 -6.73
CA GLU A 149 13.09 18.17 -7.90
C GLU A 149 14.02 17.88 -9.09
N ASP A 150 14.85 18.84 -9.47
CA ASP A 150 15.78 18.72 -10.61
C ASP A 150 16.72 17.52 -10.45
N LYS A 151 17.22 17.29 -9.24
CA LYS A 151 18.12 16.16 -8.96
C LYS A 151 17.40 14.82 -9.10
N ILE A 152 16.18 14.72 -8.57
CA ILE A 152 15.38 13.49 -8.68
C ILE A 152 14.98 13.26 -10.13
N LEU A 153 14.47 14.27 -10.81
CA LEU A 153 13.98 14.19 -12.18
C LEU A 153 15.01 13.60 -13.14
N GLY A 154 16.26 14.13 -13.09
CA GLY A 154 17.36 13.61 -13.93
C GLY A 154 17.64 12.13 -13.68
N ILE A 155 17.62 11.66 -12.42
CA ILE A 155 17.90 10.28 -12.06
C ILE A 155 16.75 9.36 -12.50
N VAL A 156 15.50 9.74 -12.19
CA VAL A 156 14.36 8.82 -12.34
C VAL A 156 13.94 8.65 -13.79
N LEU A 157 14.04 9.71 -14.62
CA LEU A 157 13.73 9.62 -16.05
C LEU A 157 14.71 8.69 -16.78
N ASP A 158 16.02 8.83 -16.52
CA ASP A 158 17.04 7.97 -17.11
C ASP A 158 16.89 6.50 -16.67
N ALA A 159 16.34 6.27 -15.47
CA ALA A 159 16.09 4.94 -14.96
C ALA A 159 14.77 4.31 -15.48
N GLY A 160 13.87 5.09 -16.08
CA GLY A 160 12.64 4.63 -16.69
C GLY A 160 11.36 4.99 -15.94
N ALA A 161 11.37 6.06 -15.14
CA ALA A 161 10.15 6.60 -14.56
C ALA A 161 9.25 7.23 -15.63
N GLU A 162 7.94 7.20 -15.39
CA GLU A 162 6.93 7.82 -16.26
C GLU A 162 6.57 9.24 -15.82
N ASP A 163 6.55 9.48 -14.51
CA ASP A 163 6.10 10.75 -13.94
C ASP A 163 6.78 11.03 -12.60
N LEU A 164 6.95 12.31 -12.32
CA LEU A 164 7.41 12.85 -11.04
C LEU A 164 6.45 13.95 -10.59
N ARG A 165 5.85 13.81 -9.42
CA ARG A 165 4.88 14.76 -8.87
C ARG A 165 5.32 15.31 -7.53
N ASP A 166 5.01 16.59 -7.33
CA ASP A 166 5.07 17.24 -6.04
C ASP A 166 3.80 16.90 -5.24
N ASP A 167 3.95 16.08 -4.17
CA ASP A 167 2.85 15.72 -3.27
C ASP A 167 2.86 16.52 -1.95
N GLY A 168 3.44 17.71 -1.95
CA GLY A 168 3.51 18.59 -0.77
C GLY A 168 4.71 18.27 0.11
N SER A 169 4.69 17.23 0.91
CA SER A 169 5.78 16.81 1.80
C SER A 169 6.77 15.84 1.14
N ALA A 170 6.45 15.28 -0.01
CA ALA A 170 7.26 14.29 -0.71
C ALA A 170 7.20 14.46 -2.23
N TRP A 171 8.10 13.81 -2.92
CA TRP A 171 8.07 13.56 -4.35
C TRP A 171 7.50 12.18 -4.59
N GLU A 172 6.48 12.06 -5.44
CA GLU A 172 5.88 10.81 -5.89
C GLU A 172 6.42 10.49 -7.29
N VAL A 173 7.14 9.38 -7.42
CA VAL A 173 7.70 8.90 -8.68
C VAL A 173 6.88 7.70 -9.16
N THR A 174 6.26 7.82 -10.32
CA THR A 174 5.48 6.75 -10.92
C THR A 174 6.30 6.06 -12.02
N THR A 175 6.28 4.74 -12.03
CA THR A 175 7.01 3.92 -13.01
C THR A 175 6.14 2.80 -13.58
N PRO A 176 6.51 2.19 -14.73
CA PRO A 176 6.03 0.84 -15.03
C PRO A 176 6.39 -0.11 -13.88
N PRO A 177 5.56 -1.12 -13.56
CA PRO A 177 5.85 -2.04 -12.46
C PRO A 177 7.22 -2.71 -12.54
N GLU A 178 7.65 -3.06 -13.75
CA GLU A 178 8.94 -3.71 -14.05
C GLU A 178 10.15 -2.78 -13.89
N ALA A 179 9.96 -1.47 -13.98
CA ALA A 179 11.03 -0.47 -13.84
C ALA A 179 11.22 -0.01 -12.39
N MET A 180 10.28 -0.29 -11.49
CA MET A 180 10.25 0.23 -10.12
C MET A 180 11.55 -0.06 -9.35
N GLU A 181 12.04 -1.31 -9.38
CA GLU A 181 13.28 -1.67 -8.68
C GLU A 181 14.49 -0.93 -9.24
N LYS A 182 14.58 -0.81 -10.58
CA LYS A 182 15.68 -0.09 -11.24
C LYS A 182 15.69 1.39 -10.85
N VAL A 183 14.52 2.04 -10.79
CA VAL A 183 14.39 3.44 -10.38
C VAL A 183 14.75 3.62 -8.91
N ARG A 184 14.26 2.76 -8.03
CA ARG A 184 14.61 2.73 -6.59
C ARG A 184 16.12 2.60 -6.40
N ASP A 185 16.75 1.66 -7.11
CA ASP A 185 18.19 1.39 -6.98
C ASP A 185 19.02 2.57 -7.51
N ALA A 186 18.58 3.23 -8.59
CA ALA A 186 19.23 4.45 -9.11
C ALA A 186 19.16 5.61 -8.10
N LEU A 187 18.03 5.82 -7.44
CA LEU A 187 17.90 6.80 -6.35
C LEU A 187 18.84 6.47 -5.19
N THR A 188 18.85 5.21 -4.75
CA THR A 188 19.72 4.74 -3.66
C THR A 188 21.20 4.91 -3.99
N ALA A 189 21.63 4.59 -5.22
CA ALA A 189 23.00 4.78 -5.69
C ALA A 189 23.42 6.26 -5.71
N ALA A 190 22.47 7.18 -5.91
CA ALA A 190 22.69 8.63 -5.83
C ALA A 190 22.64 9.19 -4.40
N GLY A 191 22.52 8.32 -3.38
CA GLY A 191 22.44 8.69 -1.97
C GLY A 191 21.06 9.20 -1.54
N ILE A 192 20.02 8.94 -2.33
CA ILE A 192 18.63 9.31 -2.03
C ILE A 192 17.88 8.06 -1.57
N THR A 193 17.47 8.03 -0.30
CA THR A 193 16.73 6.90 0.25
C THR A 193 15.22 7.17 0.14
N PRO A 194 14.45 6.40 -0.66
CA PRO A 194 13.00 6.50 -0.69
C PRO A 194 12.39 6.13 0.67
N ALA A 195 11.29 6.76 1.02
CA ALA A 195 10.47 6.39 2.18
C ALA A 195 9.71 5.09 1.92
N SER A 196 9.25 4.88 0.67
CA SER A 196 8.62 3.65 0.21
C SER A 196 8.90 3.43 -1.28
N ALA A 197 8.87 2.16 -1.71
CA ALA A 197 8.94 1.77 -3.11
C ALA A 197 8.20 0.44 -3.27
N GLU A 198 7.04 0.47 -3.91
CA GLU A 198 6.18 -0.70 -4.07
C GLU A 198 5.42 -0.67 -5.40
N VAL A 199 4.87 -1.81 -5.80
CA VAL A 199 3.92 -1.87 -6.91
C VAL A 199 2.52 -1.69 -6.33
N ALA A 200 1.88 -0.57 -6.68
CA ALA A 200 0.59 -0.15 -6.16
C ALA A 200 -0.46 0.05 -7.27
N PHE A 201 -1.71 0.22 -6.87
CA PHE A 201 -2.79 0.65 -7.77
C PHE A 201 -2.95 2.17 -7.69
N VAL A 202 -2.40 2.88 -8.70
CA VAL A 202 -2.41 4.33 -8.78
C VAL A 202 -3.64 4.80 -9.55
N PRO A 203 -4.46 5.71 -9.00
CA PRO A 203 -5.66 6.20 -9.67
C PRO A 203 -5.34 7.18 -10.80
N GLN A 204 -6.15 7.14 -11.88
CA GLN A 204 -6.05 8.08 -13.00
C GLN A 204 -6.63 9.46 -12.68
N ASN A 205 -7.71 9.48 -11.89
CA ASN A 205 -8.44 10.69 -11.55
C ASN A 205 -8.67 10.74 -10.03
N TYR A 206 -8.73 11.96 -9.49
CA TYR A 206 -8.89 12.19 -8.06
C TYR A 206 -10.21 12.90 -7.76
N VAL A 207 -10.84 12.53 -6.65
CA VAL A 207 -12.01 13.17 -6.08
C VAL A 207 -11.57 14.07 -4.93
N LYS A 208 -11.72 15.38 -5.09
CA LYS A 208 -11.35 16.34 -4.05
C LYS A 208 -12.37 16.31 -2.93
N LEU A 209 -11.89 16.10 -1.71
CA LEU A 209 -12.71 16.10 -0.49
C LEU A 209 -12.21 17.14 0.50
N SER A 210 -13.15 17.68 1.30
CA SER A 210 -12.85 18.59 2.40
C SER A 210 -13.88 18.44 3.53
N GLY A 211 -13.54 18.95 4.72
CA GLY A 211 -14.42 18.99 5.87
C GLY A 211 -14.94 17.62 6.32
N PRO A 212 -16.26 17.47 6.62
CA PRO A 212 -16.81 16.24 7.17
C PRO A 212 -16.62 15.01 6.29
N GLN A 213 -16.69 15.18 4.95
CA GLN A 213 -16.50 14.07 4.01
C GLN A 213 -15.04 13.59 3.99
N ALA A 214 -14.07 14.51 4.06
CA ALA A 214 -12.67 14.18 4.18
C ALA A 214 -12.39 13.38 5.46
N GLN A 215 -12.89 13.85 6.61
CA GLN A 215 -12.73 13.15 7.89
C GLN A 215 -13.39 11.76 7.89
N GLN A 216 -14.55 11.63 7.24
CA GLN A 216 -15.24 10.34 7.14
C GLN A 216 -14.47 9.37 6.25
N MET A 217 -13.92 9.85 5.13
CA MET A 217 -13.08 9.05 4.23
C MET A 217 -11.80 8.57 4.91
N LEU A 218 -11.11 9.44 5.64
CA LEU A 218 -9.90 9.08 6.38
C LEU A 218 -10.18 8.03 7.47
N ARG A 219 -11.30 8.15 8.20
CA ARG A 219 -11.74 7.11 9.16
C ARG A 219 -12.05 5.78 8.48
N MET A 220 -12.63 5.82 7.28
CA MET A 220 -12.92 4.61 6.50
C MET A 220 -11.62 3.90 6.12
N VAL A 221 -10.64 4.63 5.57
CA VAL A 221 -9.33 4.08 5.21
C VAL A 221 -8.65 3.50 6.44
N GLU A 222 -8.62 4.22 7.55
CA GLU A 222 -8.03 3.74 8.80
C GLU A 222 -8.70 2.46 9.31
N THR A 223 -10.03 2.41 9.30
CA THR A 223 -10.79 1.22 9.72
C THR A 223 -10.49 0.01 8.85
N LEU A 224 -10.37 0.21 7.52
CA LEU A 224 -10.01 -0.85 6.58
C LEU A 224 -8.57 -1.30 6.77
N GLU A 225 -7.62 -0.36 6.85
CA GLU A 225 -6.21 -0.65 7.05
C GLU A 225 -5.91 -1.33 8.40
N ASP A 226 -6.71 -1.07 9.41
CA ASP A 226 -6.54 -1.70 10.73
C ASP A 226 -6.99 -3.16 10.78
N HIS A 227 -7.67 -3.64 9.75
CA HIS A 227 -8.10 -5.03 9.68
C HIS A 227 -6.92 -5.95 9.34
N ASP A 228 -6.79 -7.08 10.06
CA ASP A 228 -5.66 -8.01 9.93
C ASP A 228 -5.56 -8.71 8.57
N ASP A 229 -6.71 -8.94 7.90
CA ASP A 229 -6.75 -9.57 6.58
C ASP A 229 -6.53 -8.57 5.44
N VAL A 230 -6.68 -7.24 5.68
CA VAL A 230 -6.46 -6.21 4.67
C VAL A 230 -4.96 -5.95 4.52
N GLN A 231 -4.44 -6.13 3.31
CA GLN A 231 -3.05 -5.84 2.99
C GLN A 231 -2.87 -4.38 2.58
N HIS A 232 -3.65 -3.94 1.59
CA HIS A 232 -3.60 -2.58 1.06
C HIS A 232 -5.01 -2.03 0.82
N VAL A 233 -5.14 -0.72 0.99
CA VAL A 233 -6.31 0.05 0.60
C VAL A 233 -5.85 1.09 -0.40
N TYR A 234 -6.46 1.15 -1.57
CA TYR A 234 -6.19 2.17 -2.58
C TYR A 234 -7.44 3.00 -2.79
N ALA A 235 -7.29 4.31 -2.82
CA ALA A 235 -8.43 5.20 -2.97
C ALA A 235 -8.06 6.45 -3.77
N ASN A 236 -8.99 6.94 -4.58
CA ASN A 236 -8.75 8.08 -5.46
C ASN A 236 -9.18 9.43 -4.87
N PHE A 237 -9.08 9.60 -3.55
CA PHE A 237 -9.34 10.90 -2.92
C PHE A 237 -8.15 11.85 -3.02
N ASP A 238 -8.43 13.16 -3.03
CA ASP A 238 -7.48 14.24 -2.81
C ASP A 238 -7.95 15.08 -1.63
N ILE A 239 -7.22 15.05 -0.52
CA ILE A 239 -7.50 15.78 0.72
C ILE A 239 -6.29 16.65 1.05
N ASP A 240 -6.56 17.88 1.50
CA ASP A 240 -5.50 18.80 1.93
C ASP A 240 -4.67 18.21 3.08
N GLU A 241 -3.35 18.41 3.03
CA GLU A 241 -2.44 17.86 4.03
C GLU A 241 -2.77 18.30 5.46
N LYS A 242 -3.24 19.54 5.65
CA LYS A 242 -3.64 20.05 6.96
C LYS A 242 -4.84 19.29 7.53
N GLU A 243 -5.79 18.91 6.68
CA GLU A 243 -6.95 18.11 7.11
C GLU A 243 -6.53 16.69 7.48
N ILE A 244 -5.58 16.10 6.73
CA ILE A 244 -5.02 14.79 7.07
C ILE A 244 -4.27 14.84 8.41
N GLN A 245 -3.43 15.85 8.61
CA GLN A 245 -2.68 16.04 9.86
C GLN A 245 -3.61 16.22 11.06
N ALA A 246 -4.71 16.99 10.90
CA ALA A 246 -5.71 17.20 11.94
C ALA A 246 -6.44 15.88 12.29
N ALA A 247 -6.77 15.05 11.31
CA ALA A 247 -7.43 13.76 11.54
C ALA A 247 -6.51 12.74 12.24
N VAL A 248 -5.19 12.76 11.94
CA VAL A 248 -4.21 11.90 12.59
C VAL A 248 -3.87 12.38 14.00
N ALA A 249 -4.01 13.68 14.31
CA ALA A 249 -3.68 14.25 15.62
C ALA A 249 -4.74 14.00 16.72
N GLY A 250 -5.99 13.77 16.33
CA GLY A 250 -7.13 13.49 17.23
C GLY A 250 -7.29 12.02 17.50
#